data_a79350495ddd5045c6f8f52381e36135
#
_entry.id   a79350495ddd5045c6f8f52381e36135
#
_cell.length_a   1.000
_cell.length_b   1.000
_cell.length_c   1.000
_cell.angle_alpha   90.00
_cell.angle_beta   90.00
_cell.angle_gamma   90.00
#
_symmetry.space_group_name_H-M   'P 1'
#
loop_
_entity.id
_entity.type
_entity.pdbx_description
1 polymer ?
#
loop_
_entity_poly.entity_id
_entity_poly.type
_entity_poly.pdbx_seq_one_letter_code
_entity_poly.pdbx_strand_id
1 'polypeptide(L)'
;MERTEIKTGEVIVKDAAFHSEQEVYLEGTDIDEMYMKMKDRVIENLTVFQRGQSGWRFRSIVSLNVFTAQYKPLKGSSYIPLPSCLSSKKAIINMQNEDDQCFKWSVTRALNSKEIPTLEELRQLAKERGFKRYSELNKTKLLEQLEIKVVLKPQRIDKKLQEQAKELNWNGINFPASWKDIDKFEKNNPTISVNVYGIGIYPSDYIKRGETHVNLLLISNGERQHYCWIKNMSSLLYGQTSKHHGKRHYCLRCLNGFATVKSLAKHEEYCEKHPVARRVLPLRLHCRKRLRVFL
;
A
#
# COMPACT_ATOMS: atom_id res chain seq x y z
N MET A 1 -9.32 9.40 -31.82
CA MET A 1 -8.03 10.03 -32.21
C MET A 1 -7.66 9.55 -33.60
N GLU A 2 -7.06 10.43 -34.42
CA GLU A 2 -6.57 10.10 -35.75
C GLU A 2 -5.12 10.56 -35.93
N ARG A 3 -4.37 9.88 -36.80
CA ARG A 3 -3.00 10.23 -37.17
C ARG A 3 -2.75 9.85 -38.61
N THR A 4 -2.12 10.73 -39.37
CA THR A 4 -1.68 10.42 -40.72
C THR A 4 -0.28 9.80 -40.66
N GLU A 5 -0.09 8.64 -41.22
CA GLU A 5 1.21 7.99 -41.30
C GLU A 5 2.08 8.70 -42.36
N ILE A 6 3.27 9.14 -41.95
CA ILE A 6 4.15 9.98 -42.80
C ILE A 6 4.60 9.23 -44.07
N LYS A 7 4.77 7.90 -43.97
CA LYS A 7 5.32 7.08 -45.10
C LYS A 7 4.26 6.69 -46.11
N THR A 8 3.04 6.38 -45.69
CA THR A 8 1.98 5.84 -46.54
C THR A 8 0.91 6.87 -46.88
N GLY A 9 0.81 7.96 -46.11
CA GLY A 9 -0.28 8.93 -46.21
C GLY A 9 -1.61 8.43 -45.65
N GLU A 10 -1.66 7.21 -45.11
CA GLU A 10 -2.90 6.63 -44.59
C GLU A 10 -3.32 7.28 -43.27
N VAL A 11 -4.63 7.42 -43.08
CA VAL A 11 -5.21 7.93 -41.83
C VAL A 11 -5.54 6.76 -40.90
N ILE A 12 -4.78 6.63 -39.84
CA ILE A 12 -5.01 5.64 -38.80
C ILE A 12 -5.94 6.24 -37.76
N VAL A 13 -7.01 5.52 -37.41
CA VAL A 13 -7.94 5.88 -36.35
C VAL A 13 -7.80 4.92 -35.17
N LYS A 14 -7.71 5.44 -33.94
CA LYS A 14 -7.57 4.65 -32.74
C LYS A 14 -8.35 5.28 -31.58
N ASP A 15 -8.99 4.44 -30.78
CA ASP A 15 -9.60 4.87 -29.53
C ASP A 15 -8.54 5.12 -28.47
N ALA A 16 -8.67 6.24 -27.77
CA ALA A 16 -7.86 6.62 -26.63
C ALA A 16 -8.78 7.07 -25.49
N ALA A 17 -8.51 6.62 -24.29
CA ALA A 17 -9.29 6.97 -23.10
C ALA A 17 -8.56 8.07 -22.32
N PHE A 18 -9.30 9.09 -21.92
CA PHE A 18 -8.86 10.18 -21.05
C PHE A 18 -9.75 10.17 -19.81
N HIS A 19 -9.14 10.28 -18.63
CA HIS A 19 -9.85 10.16 -17.36
C HIS A 19 -9.76 11.47 -16.58
N SER A 20 -10.85 11.80 -15.88
CA SER A 20 -10.82 12.77 -14.79
C SER A 20 -10.18 12.15 -13.55
N GLU A 21 -9.87 12.98 -12.56
CA GLU A 21 -9.65 12.52 -11.20
C GLU A 21 -10.97 12.09 -10.56
N GLN A 22 -10.87 11.30 -9.48
CA GLN A 22 -12.03 10.93 -8.71
C GLN A 22 -12.43 12.09 -7.81
N GLU A 23 -13.73 12.39 -7.80
CA GLU A 23 -14.29 13.39 -6.92
C GLU A 23 -15.30 12.72 -5.98
N VAL A 24 -15.31 13.17 -4.74
CA VAL A 24 -16.31 12.74 -3.74
C VAL A 24 -17.41 13.78 -3.74
N TYR A 25 -18.65 13.35 -3.99
CA TYR A 25 -19.80 14.22 -3.81
C TYR A 25 -20.63 13.77 -2.60
N LEU A 26 -21.07 14.73 -1.82
CA LEU A 26 -21.91 14.56 -0.64
C LEU A 26 -23.18 15.39 -0.83
N GLU A 27 -24.12 15.23 0.09
CA GLU A 27 -25.29 16.11 0.14
C GLU A 27 -24.81 17.58 0.25
N GLY A 28 -25.25 18.43 -0.68
CA GLY A 28 -24.83 19.84 -0.75
C GLY A 28 -23.60 20.13 -1.61
N THR A 29 -22.98 19.13 -2.24
CA THR A 29 -21.91 19.36 -3.23
C THR A 29 -22.47 20.03 -4.47
N ASP A 30 -21.83 21.11 -4.93
CA ASP A 30 -22.13 21.72 -6.22
C ASP A 30 -21.69 20.79 -7.35
N ILE A 31 -22.67 20.20 -8.03
CA ILE A 31 -22.43 19.21 -9.08
C ILE A 31 -21.87 19.90 -10.34
N ASP A 32 -22.27 21.14 -10.62
CA ASP A 32 -21.81 21.88 -11.79
C ASP A 32 -20.34 22.27 -11.65
N GLU A 33 -19.94 22.74 -10.47
CA GLU A 33 -18.53 23.02 -10.17
C GLU A 33 -17.68 21.74 -10.29
N MET A 34 -18.15 20.63 -9.73
CA MET A 34 -17.48 19.33 -9.80
C MET A 34 -17.36 18.86 -11.26
N TYR A 35 -18.43 18.99 -12.05
CA TYR A 35 -18.42 18.63 -13.45
C TYR A 35 -17.40 19.46 -14.23
N MET A 36 -17.37 20.77 -14.03
CA MET A 36 -16.41 21.67 -14.69
C MET A 36 -14.97 21.26 -14.36
N LYS A 37 -14.68 21.00 -13.13
CA LYS A 37 -13.35 20.53 -12.67
C LYS A 37 -12.94 19.20 -13.34
N MET A 38 -13.87 18.23 -13.38
CA MET A 38 -13.61 16.93 -14.02
C MET A 38 -13.41 17.09 -15.53
N LYS A 39 -14.22 17.91 -16.19
CA LYS A 39 -14.12 18.24 -17.62
C LYS A 39 -12.75 18.85 -17.94
N ASP A 40 -12.34 19.86 -17.18
CA ASP A 40 -11.09 20.58 -17.41
C ASP A 40 -9.89 19.63 -17.28
N ARG A 41 -9.94 18.69 -16.34
CA ARG A 41 -8.91 17.66 -16.19
C ARG A 41 -8.83 16.70 -17.37
N VAL A 42 -9.95 16.29 -17.92
CA VAL A 42 -10.00 15.46 -19.15
C VAL A 42 -9.42 16.21 -20.34
N ILE A 43 -9.76 17.51 -20.50
CA ILE A 43 -9.24 18.37 -21.56
C ILE A 43 -7.72 18.58 -21.41
N GLU A 44 -7.23 18.78 -20.18
CA GLU A 44 -5.80 18.89 -19.89
C GLU A 44 -5.06 17.62 -20.31
N ASN A 45 -5.55 16.45 -19.92
CA ASN A 45 -4.95 15.16 -20.28
C ASN A 45 -4.95 14.94 -21.80
N LEU A 46 -6.02 15.30 -22.50
CA LEU A 46 -6.07 15.28 -23.96
C LEU A 46 -5.04 16.22 -24.58
N THR A 47 -4.91 17.43 -24.04
CA THR A 47 -3.96 18.44 -24.52
C THR A 47 -2.52 17.98 -24.33
N VAL A 48 -2.18 17.43 -23.17
CA VAL A 48 -0.87 16.86 -22.89
C VAL A 48 -0.55 15.70 -23.84
N PHE A 49 -1.51 14.83 -24.11
CA PHE A 49 -1.36 13.73 -25.05
C PHE A 49 -1.07 14.23 -26.49
N GLN A 50 -1.76 15.27 -26.93
CA GLN A 50 -1.56 15.86 -28.27
C GLN A 50 -0.22 16.58 -28.39
N ARG A 51 0.21 17.32 -27.35
CA ARG A 51 1.52 18.02 -27.32
C ARG A 51 2.71 17.10 -27.24
N GLY A 52 2.53 15.85 -26.78
CA GLY A 52 3.60 14.88 -26.58
C GLY A 52 4.24 14.31 -27.85
N GLN A 53 4.24 15.06 -28.96
CA GLN A 53 4.82 14.67 -30.29
C GLN A 53 4.28 13.34 -30.83
N SER A 54 3.08 12.93 -30.37
CA SER A 54 2.46 11.67 -30.79
C SER A 54 1.92 11.69 -32.23
N GLY A 55 1.78 12.87 -32.82
CA GLY A 55 1.14 13.09 -34.12
C GLY A 55 -0.36 12.79 -34.14
N TRP A 56 -0.95 12.45 -33.02
CA TRP A 56 -2.38 12.17 -32.89
C TRP A 56 -3.18 13.46 -32.74
N ARG A 57 -4.28 13.53 -33.49
CA ARG A 57 -5.25 14.65 -33.44
C ARG A 57 -6.58 14.15 -32.89
N PHE A 58 -7.29 15.03 -32.20
CA PHE A 58 -8.66 14.75 -31.80
C PHE A 58 -9.56 14.62 -33.03
N ARG A 59 -10.37 13.59 -33.08
CA ARG A 59 -11.35 13.38 -34.17
C ARG A 59 -12.78 13.56 -33.65
N SER A 60 -13.16 12.73 -32.70
CA SER A 60 -14.52 12.76 -32.15
C SER A 60 -14.54 12.07 -30.78
N ILE A 61 -15.57 12.33 -30.00
CA ILE A 61 -15.90 11.57 -28.78
C ILE A 61 -16.69 10.33 -29.23
N VAL A 62 -16.22 9.16 -28.84
CA VAL A 62 -16.88 7.87 -29.10
C VAL A 62 -17.86 7.54 -27.99
N SER A 63 -17.44 7.73 -26.74
CA SER A 63 -18.28 7.49 -25.57
C SER A 63 -17.83 8.33 -24.38
N LEU A 64 -18.77 8.63 -23.50
CA LEU A 64 -18.52 9.17 -22.16
C LEU A 64 -19.02 8.15 -21.15
N ASN A 65 -18.09 7.63 -20.33
CA ASN A 65 -18.43 6.69 -19.28
C ASN A 65 -18.29 7.36 -17.92
N VAL A 66 -19.38 7.39 -17.17
CA VAL A 66 -19.39 7.87 -15.78
C VAL A 66 -19.43 6.67 -14.85
N PHE A 67 -18.41 6.54 -14.02
CA PHE A 67 -18.35 5.49 -13.02
C PHE A 67 -18.64 6.09 -11.65
N THR A 68 -19.69 5.60 -11.02
CA THR A 68 -20.05 6.00 -9.65
C THR A 68 -19.85 4.84 -8.70
N ALA A 69 -19.39 5.15 -7.51
CA ALA A 69 -19.29 4.19 -6.41
C ALA A 69 -19.79 4.84 -5.12
N GLN A 70 -20.42 4.04 -4.26
CA GLN A 70 -20.85 4.54 -2.97
C GLN A 70 -19.63 4.98 -2.15
N TYR A 71 -19.63 6.24 -1.73
CA TYR A 71 -18.62 6.73 -0.82
C TYR A 71 -18.78 6.07 0.55
N LYS A 72 -17.76 5.29 0.94
CA LYS A 72 -17.66 4.72 2.27
C LYS A 72 -16.38 5.27 2.89
N PRO A 73 -16.49 6.22 3.83
CA PRO A 73 -15.31 6.77 4.49
C PRO A 73 -14.51 5.67 5.17
N LEU A 74 -13.18 5.75 5.08
CA LEU A 74 -12.28 4.79 5.70
C LEU A 74 -12.46 4.83 7.22
N LYS A 75 -12.91 3.72 7.79
CA LYS A 75 -12.98 3.50 9.24
C LYS A 75 -12.62 2.06 9.54
N GLY A 76 -11.42 1.85 10.09
CA GLY A 76 -11.01 0.52 10.51
C GLY A 76 -11.74 0.10 11.78
N SER A 77 -12.41 -1.03 11.75
CA SER A 77 -13.19 -1.59 12.87
C SER A 77 -12.61 -2.92 13.37
N SER A 78 -13.44 -3.77 13.94
CA SER A 78 -13.08 -5.07 14.48
C SER A 78 -12.52 -6.05 13.43
N TYR A 79 -11.94 -7.15 13.90
CA TYR A 79 -11.28 -8.16 13.09
C TYR A 79 -12.08 -8.64 11.88
N ILE A 80 -11.41 -8.71 10.74
CA ILE A 80 -11.89 -9.34 9.50
C ILE A 80 -10.86 -10.39 9.06
N PRO A 81 -11.25 -11.65 8.79
CA PRO A 81 -10.31 -12.67 8.34
C PRO A 81 -9.68 -12.31 7.00
N LEU A 82 -8.37 -12.58 6.86
CA LEU A 82 -7.69 -12.39 5.58
C LEU A 82 -8.21 -13.35 4.52
N PRO A 83 -8.45 -12.88 3.28
CA PRO A 83 -8.65 -13.76 2.15
C PRO A 83 -7.49 -14.75 1.99
N SER A 84 -7.78 -15.99 1.56
CA SER A 84 -6.78 -17.06 1.42
C SER A 84 -5.57 -16.66 0.56
N CYS A 85 -5.82 -15.89 -0.47
CA CYS A 85 -4.82 -15.35 -1.38
C CYS A 85 -3.81 -14.37 -0.72
N LEU A 86 -4.21 -13.68 0.34
CA LEU A 86 -3.33 -12.82 1.13
C LEU A 86 -2.68 -13.58 2.27
N SER A 87 -3.41 -14.45 2.94
CA SER A 87 -2.91 -15.23 4.08
C SER A 87 -1.79 -16.19 3.67
N SER A 88 -1.88 -16.79 2.47
CA SER A 88 -0.85 -17.69 1.93
C SER A 88 0.51 -17.01 1.74
N LYS A 89 0.55 -15.69 1.52
CA LYS A 89 1.80 -14.93 1.34
C LYS A 89 2.58 -14.69 2.62
N LYS A 90 1.98 -14.90 3.79
CA LYS A 90 2.58 -14.68 5.12
C LYS A 90 3.24 -13.30 5.29
N ALA A 91 2.79 -12.33 4.51
CA ALA A 91 3.33 -10.98 4.43
C ALA A 91 2.62 -9.98 5.34
N ILE A 92 1.49 -10.37 5.91
CA ILE A 92 0.57 -9.52 6.66
C ILE A 92 0.38 -10.07 8.06
N ILE A 93 0.41 -9.19 9.04
CA ILE A 93 -0.04 -9.48 10.41
C ILE A 93 -1.41 -8.85 10.57
N ASN A 94 -2.40 -9.70 10.77
CA ASN A 94 -3.79 -9.35 10.96
C ASN A 94 -4.13 -9.43 12.45
N MET A 95 -4.28 -8.27 13.10
CA MET A 95 -4.52 -8.20 14.53
C MET A 95 -5.91 -8.75 14.88
N GLN A 96 -5.97 -9.68 15.83
CA GLN A 96 -7.21 -10.28 16.32
C GLN A 96 -7.78 -9.42 17.46
N ASN A 97 -8.33 -8.26 17.10
CA ASN A 97 -8.99 -7.36 18.04
C ASN A 97 -10.50 -7.57 18.04
N GLU A 98 -11.10 -7.44 19.22
CA GLU A 98 -12.55 -7.48 19.43
C GLU A 98 -13.15 -6.08 19.48
N ASP A 99 -12.30 -5.07 19.62
CA ASP A 99 -12.63 -3.64 19.66
C ASP A 99 -12.49 -2.98 18.27
N ASP A 100 -12.81 -1.69 18.19
CA ASP A 100 -12.67 -0.88 16.97
C ASP A 100 -11.26 -0.25 16.81
N GLN A 101 -10.27 -0.72 17.58
CA GLN A 101 -8.92 -0.13 17.64
C GLN A 101 -7.89 -0.85 16.76
N CYS A 102 -8.31 -1.50 15.65
CA CYS A 102 -7.41 -2.24 14.77
C CYS A 102 -6.23 -1.40 14.26
N PHE A 103 -6.45 -0.10 14.01
CA PHE A 103 -5.38 0.85 13.66
C PHE A 103 -4.31 0.91 14.75
N LYS A 104 -4.73 1.15 15.99
CA LYS A 104 -3.84 1.23 17.16
C LYS A 104 -3.00 -0.04 17.33
N TRP A 105 -3.64 -1.20 17.28
CA TRP A 105 -2.97 -2.47 17.48
C TRP A 105 -2.01 -2.81 16.35
N SER A 106 -2.38 -2.50 15.10
CA SER A 106 -1.53 -2.74 13.94
C SER A 106 -0.29 -1.83 13.93
N VAL A 107 -0.44 -0.55 14.26
CA VAL A 107 0.69 0.39 14.38
C VAL A 107 1.61 -0.01 15.54
N THR A 108 1.05 -0.25 16.73
CA THR A 108 1.85 -0.65 17.90
C THR A 108 2.62 -1.93 17.63
N ARG A 109 2.00 -2.92 16.99
CA ARG A 109 2.66 -4.17 16.62
C ARG A 109 3.77 -3.95 15.60
N ALA A 110 3.57 -3.10 14.62
CA ALA A 110 4.58 -2.77 13.62
C ALA A 110 5.84 -2.16 14.25
N LEU A 111 5.66 -1.20 15.14
CA LEU A 111 6.75 -0.50 15.83
C LEU A 111 7.53 -1.41 16.81
N ASN A 112 6.87 -2.40 17.39
CA ASN A 112 7.43 -3.28 18.41
C ASN A 112 7.78 -4.69 17.90
N SER A 113 7.67 -4.94 16.60
CA SER A 113 8.08 -6.20 15.98
C SER A 113 9.51 -6.10 15.50
N LYS A 114 10.45 -6.64 16.29
CA LYS A 114 11.79 -6.93 15.76
C LYS A 114 11.66 -7.97 14.65
N GLU A 115 12.33 -7.75 13.53
CA GLU A 115 12.43 -8.79 12.50
C GLU A 115 13.00 -10.05 13.15
N ILE A 116 12.34 -11.19 12.88
CA ILE A 116 12.85 -12.47 13.34
C ILE A 116 14.06 -12.79 12.46
N PRO A 117 15.29 -12.84 13.01
CA PRO A 117 16.46 -13.11 12.20
C PRO A 117 16.30 -14.40 11.40
N THR A 118 16.87 -14.45 10.23
CA THR A 118 16.93 -15.67 9.41
C THR A 118 17.71 -16.75 10.14
N LEU A 119 17.57 -18.00 9.72
CA LEU A 119 18.36 -19.09 10.31
C LEU A 119 19.86 -18.85 10.13
N GLU A 120 20.23 -18.25 9.02
CA GLU A 120 21.62 -17.93 8.67
C GLU A 120 22.18 -16.82 9.55
N GLU A 121 21.44 -15.74 9.76
CA GLU A 121 21.80 -14.67 10.70
C GLU A 121 21.88 -15.15 12.14
N LEU A 122 20.99 -16.05 12.56
CA LEU A 122 21.05 -16.66 13.90
C LEU A 122 22.28 -17.55 14.07
N ARG A 123 22.65 -18.30 13.04
CA ARG A 123 23.86 -19.12 13.04
C ARG A 123 25.13 -18.27 13.12
N GLN A 124 25.13 -17.17 12.32
CA GLN A 124 26.25 -16.23 12.37
C GLN A 124 26.39 -15.59 13.76
N LEU A 125 25.29 -15.15 14.37
CA LEU A 125 25.26 -14.57 15.69
C LEU A 125 25.69 -15.58 16.76
N ALA A 126 25.26 -16.85 16.63
CA ALA A 126 25.70 -17.94 17.54
C ALA A 126 27.20 -18.21 17.42
N LYS A 127 27.75 -18.17 16.21
CA LYS A 127 29.19 -18.28 15.94
C LYS A 127 29.96 -17.14 16.59
N GLU A 128 29.51 -15.90 16.42
CA GLU A 128 30.14 -14.71 17.00
C GLU A 128 30.12 -14.73 18.55
N ARG A 129 29.07 -15.31 19.14
CA ARG A 129 28.97 -15.50 20.61
C ARG A 129 29.67 -16.76 21.13
N GLY A 130 30.38 -17.53 20.29
CA GLY A 130 31.15 -18.70 20.67
C GLY A 130 30.33 -19.95 21.00
N PHE A 131 29.08 -20.05 20.60
CA PHE A 131 28.26 -21.24 20.79
C PHE A 131 28.80 -22.42 19.98
N LYS A 132 28.84 -23.63 20.59
CA LYS A 132 29.23 -24.86 19.90
C LYS A 132 28.00 -25.55 19.30
N ARG A 133 28.19 -26.28 18.17
CA ARG A 133 27.15 -27.06 17.46
C ARG A 133 25.94 -26.27 17.02
N TYR A 134 26.07 -24.96 16.82
CA TYR A 134 24.97 -24.11 16.37
C TYR A 134 24.45 -24.48 14.95
N SER A 135 25.29 -25.12 14.13
CA SER A 135 24.91 -25.56 12.77
C SER A 135 23.84 -26.66 12.77
N GLU A 136 23.76 -27.46 13.83
CA GLU A 136 22.84 -28.57 14.00
C GLU A 136 21.48 -28.11 14.56
N LEU A 137 21.43 -26.88 15.08
CA LEU A 137 20.25 -26.37 15.75
C LEU A 137 19.22 -25.82 14.74
N ASN A 138 17.96 -26.09 15.02
CA ASN A 138 16.87 -25.44 14.31
C ASN A 138 16.66 -24.00 14.79
N LYS A 139 15.86 -23.24 14.04
CA LYS A 139 15.61 -21.81 14.31
C LYS A 139 15.09 -21.56 15.73
N THR A 140 14.19 -22.39 16.22
CA THR A 140 13.56 -22.23 17.54
C THR A 140 14.60 -22.40 18.67
N LYS A 141 15.42 -23.44 18.60
CA LYS A 141 16.48 -23.69 19.58
C LYS A 141 17.56 -22.60 19.56
N LEU A 142 17.92 -22.06 18.39
CA LEU A 142 18.85 -20.94 18.27
C LEU A 142 18.27 -19.66 18.90
N LEU A 143 17.00 -19.37 18.71
CA LEU A 143 16.34 -18.23 19.33
C LEU A 143 16.34 -18.34 20.86
N GLU A 144 16.08 -19.53 21.38
CA GLU A 144 16.12 -19.81 22.81
C GLU A 144 17.53 -19.63 23.39
N GLN A 145 18.55 -20.26 22.79
CA GLN A 145 19.94 -20.17 23.24
C GLN A 145 20.52 -18.76 23.13
N LEU A 146 20.12 -18.01 22.12
CA LEU A 146 20.56 -16.62 21.95
C LEU A 146 19.72 -15.62 22.78
N GLU A 147 18.74 -16.12 23.55
CA GLU A 147 17.81 -15.33 24.36
C GLU A 147 17.04 -14.26 23.54
N ILE A 148 16.85 -14.54 22.26
CA ILE A 148 16.13 -13.62 21.37
C ILE A 148 14.62 -13.82 21.59
N LYS A 149 14.01 -12.87 22.31
CA LYS A 149 12.56 -12.87 22.53
C LYS A 149 11.81 -12.55 21.24
N VAL A 150 11.16 -13.56 20.68
CA VAL A 150 10.33 -13.47 19.49
C VAL A 150 8.85 -13.51 19.86
N VAL A 151 8.06 -12.68 19.21
CA VAL A 151 6.60 -12.74 19.37
C VAL A 151 6.08 -13.94 18.58
N LEU A 152 5.78 -15.05 19.25
CA LEU A 152 5.33 -16.31 18.63
C LEU A 152 3.95 -16.19 17.96
N LYS A 153 3.07 -15.34 18.49
CA LYS A 153 1.72 -15.11 17.98
C LYS A 153 1.51 -13.61 17.74
N PRO A 154 2.09 -13.03 16.69
CA PRO A 154 2.11 -11.58 16.48
C PRO A 154 0.72 -10.98 16.25
N GLN A 155 -0.29 -11.78 15.91
CA GLN A 155 -1.68 -11.34 15.72
C GLN A 155 -2.45 -11.13 17.03
N ARG A 156 -1.93 -11.61 18.17
CA ARG A 156 -2.62 -11.47 19.46
C ARG A 156 -2.30 -10.16 20.16
N ILE A 157 -3.28 -9.63 20.88
CA ILE A 157 -3.15 -8.46 21.72
C ILE A 157 -2.88 -8.98 23.15
N ASP A 158 -1.62 -9.02 23.50
CA ASP A 158 -1.15 -9.41 24.83
C ASP A 158 -0.93 -8.18 25.73
N LYS A 159 -0.75 -8.42 27.04
CA LYS A 159 -0.49 -7.35 28.03
C LYS A 159 0.71 -6.48 27.63
N LYS A 160 1.77 -7.10 27.08
CA LYS A 160 2.96 -6.39 26.62
C LYS A 160 2.64 -5.42 25.49
N LEU A 161 1.83 -5.81 24.50
CA LEU A 161 1.42 -4.91 23.43
C LEU A 161 0.57 -3.76 23.96
N GLN A 162 -0.29 -4.04 24.95
CA GLN A 162 -1.10 -3.00 25.60
C GLN A 162 -0.24 -1.96 26.31
N GLU A 163 0.82 -2.38 27.01
CA GLU A 163 1.78 -1.45 27.62
C GLU A 163 2.54 -0.64 26.55
N GLN A 164 3.02 -1.29 25.51
CA GLN A 164 3.68 -0.63 24.39
C GLN A 164 2.78 0.40 23.69
N ALA A 165 1.49 0.13 23.62
CA ALA A 165 0.53 1.09 23.07
C ALA A 165 0.40 2.37 23.90
N LYS A 166 0.69 2.34 25.20
CA LYS A 166 0.68 3.53 26.07
C LYS A 166 1.87 4.47 25.83
N GLU A 167 2.93 3.98 25.21
CA GLU A 167 4.11 4.78 24.86
C GLU A 167 3.84 5.74 23.69
N LEU A 168 2.76 5.52 22.94
CA LEU A 168 2.36 6.32 21.79
C LEU A 168 1.30 7.34 22.16
N ASN A 169 1.35 8.50 21.51
CA ASN A 169 0.40 9.57 21.77
C ASN A 169 -0.88 9.39 20.91
N TRP A 170 -1.94 8.93 21.55
CA TRP A 170 -3.26 8.70 20.94
C TRP A 170 -4.27 9.83 21.23
N ASN A 171 -3.82 10.97 21.72
CA ASN A 171 -4.70 12.06 22.14
C ASN A 171 -5.56 12.56 20.96
N GLY A 172 -6.88 12.59 21.19
CA GLY A 172 -7.88 13.07 20.25
C GLY A 172 -8.04 12.20 19.01
N ILE A 173 -7.56 10.96 19.00
CA ILE A 173 -7.83 9.95 17.99
C ILE A 173 -9.15 9.28 18.32
N ASN A 174 -10.08 9.28 17.36
CA ASN A 174 -11.34 8.57 17.49
C ASN A 174 -11.23 7.17 16.89
N PHE A 175 -11.86 6.19 17.50
CA PHE A 175 -11.95 4.83 16.98
C PHE A 175 -13.40 4.48 16.66
N PRO A 176 -13.66 3.85 15.52
CA PRO A 176 -12.74 3.35 14.49
C PRO A 176 -12.01 4.49 13.77
N ALA A 177 -10.68 4.36 13.62
CA ALA A 177 -9.84 5.41 13.09
C ALA A 177 -10.14 5.70 11.61
N SER A 178 -10.40 6.97 11.33
CA SER A 178 -10.57 7.52 9.98
C SER A 178 -9.24 8.05 9.43
N TRP A 179 -9.26 8.51 8.19
CA TRP A 179 -8.09 9.16 7.56
C TRP A 179 -7.61 10.38 8.36
N LYS A 180 -8.56 11.20 8.83
CA LYS A 180 -8.25 12.38 9.67
C LYS A 180 -7.59 12.00 11.00
N ASP A 181 -7.96 10.84 11.54
CA ASP A 181 -7.37 10.31 12.78
C ASP A 181 -5.94 9.83 12.55
N ILE A 182 -5.64 9.25 11.37
CA ILE A 182 -4.27 8.86 10.98
C ILE A 182 -3.38 10.10 10.84
N ASP A 183 -3.83 11.13 10.14
CA ASP A 183 -3.11 12.41 10.04
C ASP A 183 -2.83 13.02 11.41
N LYS A 184 -3.80 12.94 12.31
CA LYS A 184 -3.67 13.43 13.68
C LYS A 184 -2.67 12.59 14.48
N PHE A 185 -2.68 11.27 14.29
CA PHE A 185 -1.73 10.38 14.92
C PHE A 185 -0.30 10.71 14.49
N GLU A 186 -0.04 10.93 13.20
CA GLU A 186 1.28 11.32 12.70
C GLU A 186 1.75 12.67 13.26
N LYS A 187 0.84 13.64 13.39
CA LYS A 187 1.14 14.93 14.04
C LYS A 187 1.51 14.76 15.51
N ASN A 188 0.83 13.87 16.21
CA ASN A 188 1.10 13.57 17.62
C ASN A 188 2.40 12.75 17.82
N ASN A 189 2.86 12.03 16.77
CA ASN A 189 4.04 11.17 16.77
C ASN A 189 4.92 11.45 15.54
N PRO A 190 5.61 12.58 15.49
CA PRO A 190 6.25 13.11 14.26
C PRO A 190 7.36 12.24 13.67
N THR A 191 7.94 11.32 14.44
CA THR A 191 8.93 10.35 13.96
C THR A 191 8.31 9.17 13.20
N ILE A 192 6.98 9.02 13.24
CA ILE A 192 6.26 7.88 12.66
C ILE A 192 5.47 8.34 11.45
N SER A 193 5.63 7.63 10.33
CA SER A 193 4.81 7.79 9.14
C SER A 193 4.01 6.53 8.88
N VAL A 194 2.72 6.69 8.56
CA VAL A 194 1.80 5.58 8.30
C VAL A 194 1.34 5.61 6.86
N ASN A 195 1.69 4.58 6.10
CA ASN A 195 1.20 4.37 4.75
C ASN A 195 0.04 3.39 4.77
N VAL A 196 -1.08 3.74 4.17
CA VAL A 196 -2.25 2.86 4.06
C VAL A 196 -2.46 2.46 2.61
N TYR A 197 -2.43 1.16 2.36
CA TYR A 197 -2.72 0.57 1.06
C TYR A 197 -4.10 -0.08 1.11
N GLY A 198 -4.96 0.28 0.17
CA GLY A 198 -6.32 -0.25 0.10
C GLY A 198 -6.49 -1.30 -1.00
N ILE A 199 -7.48 -2.17 -0.84
CA ILE A 199 -8.02 -2.98 -1.92
C ILE A 199 -9.22 -2.21 -2.47
N GLY A 200 -8.97 -1.31 -3.41
CA GLY A 200 -9.98 -0.41 -3.95
C GLY A 200 -9.44 1.02 -4.09
N ILE A 201 -10.32 1.91 -4.47
CA ILE A 201 -10.03 3.28 -4.89
C ILE A 201 -9.66 4.15 -3.68
N TYR A 202 -8.39 4.20 -3.30
CA TYR A 202 -7.90 5.25 -2.41
C TYR A 202 -6.50 5.65 -2.83
N PRO A 203 -6.30 6.89 -3.30
CA PRO A 203 -4.98 7.43 -3.49
C PRO A 203 -4.37 7.73 -2.12
N SER A 204 -3.35 7.00 -1.74
CA SER A 204 -2.45 7.52 -0.72
C SER A 204 -1.55 8.55 -1.39
N ASP A 205 -1.99 9.79 -1.51
CA ASP A 205 -1.17 10.87 -2.06
C ASP A 205 -0.03 11.28 -1.11
N TYR A 206 0.16 10.56 0.00
CA TYR A 206 1.03 10.98 1.08
C TYR A 206 1.93 9.87 1.60
N ILE A 207 3.16 9.83 1.09
CA ILE A 207 4.28 9.21 1.81
C ILE A 207 5.04 10.32 2.52
N LYS A 208 4.67 10.59 3.77
CA LYS A 208 5.50 11.40 4.66
C LYS A 208 6.73 10.58 5.03
N ARG A 209 7.90 11.19 4.94
CA ARG A 209 9.16 10.58 5.36
C ARG A 209 9.41 10.90 6.83
N GLY A 210 8.83 10.11 7.72
CA GLY A 210 9.29 10.01 9.10
C GLY A 210 10.50 9.08 9.19
N GLU A 211 11.14 9.02 10.34
CA GLU A 211 12.25 8.09 10.61
C GLU A 211 11.78 6.63 10.58
N THR A 212 10.56 6.38 10.98
CA THR A 212 9.96 5.05 11.03
C THR A 212 8.69 4.98 10.18
N HIS A 213 8.65 4.01 9.26
CA HIS A 213 7.50 3.80 8.38
C HIS A 213 6.68 2.59 8.78
N VAL A 214 5.39 2.79 9.01
CA VAL A 214 4.42 1.73 9.23
C VAL A 214 3.57 1.57 7.99
N ASN A 215 3.58 0.39 7.37
CA ASN A 215 2.79 0.09 6.20
C ASN A 215 1.57 -0.74 6.59
N LEU A 216 0.38 -0.22 6.38
CA LEU A 216 -0.88 -0.88 6.69
C LEU A 216 -1.61 -1.27 5.41
N LEU A 217 -2.30 -2.39 5.44
CA LEU A 217 -3.27 -2.79 4.43
C LEU A 217 -4.67 -2.62 5.02
N LEU A 218 -5.51 -1.88 4.34
CA LEU A 218 -6.92 -1.80 4.65
C LEU A 218 -7.67 -2.86 3.85
N ILE A 219 -8.33 -3.77 4.54
CA ILE A 219 -9.23 -4.77 3.95
C ILE A 219 -10.68 -4.43 4.25
N SER A 220 -11.59 -4.85 3.38
CA SER A 220 -13.03 -4.64 3.55
C SER A 220 -13.80 -5.90 3.14
N ASN A 221 -14.86 -6.20 3.87
CA ASN A 221 -15.85 -7.22 3.48
C ASN A 221 -17.15 -6.60 2.92
N GLY A 222 -17.13 -5.30 2.62
CA GLY A 222 -18.28 -4.55 2.13
C GLY A 222 -19.01 -3.75 3.22
N GLU A 223 -19.11 -4.27 4.42
CA GLU A 223 -19.77 -3.62 5.57
C GLU A 223 -18.76 -2.98 6.52
N ARG A 224 -17.70 -3.72 6.81
CA ARG A 224 -16.65 -3.33 7.75
C ARG A 224 -15.30 -3.24 7.05
N GLN A 225 -14.41 -2.46 7.62
CA GLN A 225 -13.05 -2.27 7.17
C GLN A 225 -12.10 -2.57 8.32
N HIS A 226 -10.89 -3.03 8.01
CA HIS A 226 -9.94 -3.44 9.03
C HIS A 226 -8.50 -3.16 8.58
N TYR A 227 -7.72 -2.52 9.45
CA TYR A 227 -6.30 -2.28 9.23
C TYR A 227 -5.47 -3.49 9.65
N CYS A 228 -4.61 -3.93 8.74
CA CYS A 228 -3.63 -4.99 8.98
C CYS A 228 -2.22 -4.45 8.77
N TRP A 229 -1.24 -4.90 9.54
CA TRP A 229 0.13 -4.51 9.32
C TRP A 229 0.78 -5.31 8.18
N ILE A 230 1.38 -4.61 7.19
CA ILE A 230 2.20 -5.24 6.14
C ILE A 230 3.61 -5.41 6.69
N LYS A 231 3.93 -6.64 7.08
CA LYS A 231 5.25 -7.01 7.60
C LYS A 231 6.31 -7.05 6.50
N ASN A 232 5.95 -7.50 5.30
CA ASN A 232 6.89 -7.69 4.20
C ASN A 232 6.25 -7.35 2.85
N MET A 233 6.59 -6.17 2.33
CA MET A 233 6.09 -5.69 1.04
C MET A 233 6.55 -6.56 -0.13
N SER A 234 7.78 -7.08 -0.10
CA SER A 234 8.31 -7.95 -1.15
C SER A 234 7.50 -9.24 -1.27
N SER A 235 7.19 -9.87 -0.15
CA SER A 235 6.35 -11.08 -0.12
C SER A 235 4.91 -10.78 -0.53
N LEU A 236 4.37 -9.62 -0.14
CA LEU A 236 3.01 -9.21 -0.51
C LEU A 236 2.87 -9.04 -2.02
N LEU A 237 3.83 -8.36 -2.65
CA LEU A 237 3.82 -8.02 -4.07
C LEU A 237 4.47 -9.11 -4.96
N TYR A 238 5.00 -10.18 -4.35
CA TYR A 238 5.61 -11.29 -5.09
C TYR A 238 4.67 -11.88 -6.14
N GLY A 239 5.21 -12.11 -7.35
CA GLY A 239 4.47 -12.68 -8.48
C GLY A 239 3.53 -11.70 -9.19
N GLN A 240 3.41 -10.44 -8.74
CA GLN A 240 2.56 -9.43 -9.38
C GLN A 240 3.32 -8.53 -10.34
N THR A 241 4.55 -8.18 -9.99
CA THR A 241 5.37 -7.22 -10.73
C THR A 241 6.46 -7.88 -11.58
N SER A 242 6.81 -9.13 -11.31
CA SER A 242 7.87 -9.84 -12.02
C SER A 242 7.73 -11.35 -11.87
N LYS A 243 8.17 -12.11 -12.89
CA LYS A 243 8.32 -13.58 -12.84
C LYS A 243 9.60 -14.03 -12.12
N HIS A 244 10.50 -13.12 -11.77
CA HIS A 244 11.75 -13.44 -11.10
C HIS A 244 11.54 -13.79 -9.62
N HIS A 245 12.24 -14.84 -9.18
CA HIS A 245 12.14 -15.43 -7.84
C HIS A 245 13.15 -14.83 -6.85
N GLY A 246 13.30 -13.51 -6.77
CA GLY A 246 14.25 -12.86 -5.86
C GLY A 246 13.59 -11.83 -4.94
N LYS A 247 14.23 -11.54 -3.79
CA LYS A 247 13.85 -10.41 -2.94
C LYS A 247 13.93 -9.12 -3.75
N ARG A 248 12.87 -8.31 -3.72
CA ARG A 248 12.81 -7.01 -4.38
C ARG A 248 12.61 -5.90 -3.36
N HIS A 249 13.16 -4.74 -3.69
CA HIS A 249 13.00 -3.52 -2.91
C HIS A 249 11.96 -2.65 -3.61
N TYR A 250 10.92 -2.24 -2.91
CA TYR A 250 9.81 -1.49 -3.50
C TYR A 250 9.84 -0.04 -3.07
N CYS A 251 9.65 0.87 -4.03
CA CYS A 251 9.33 2.24 -3.72
C CYS A 251 7.93 2.27 -3.09
N LEU A 252 7.84 2.75 -1.86
CA LEU A 252 6.57 2.77 -1.12
C LEU A 252 5.57 3.79 -1.71
N ARG A 253 6.04 4.73 -2.53
CA ARG A 253 5.20 5.72 -3.19
C ARG A 253 4.55 5.19 -4.46
N CYS A 254 5.30 4.56 -5.36
CA CYS A 254 4.79 4.10 -6.66
C CYS A 254 4.73 2.57 -6.80
N LEU A 255 5.13 1.81 -5.78
CA LEU A 255 5.20 0.34 -5.75
C LEU A 255 6.02 -0.29 -6.89
N ASN A 256 6.92 0.47 -7.52
CA ASN A 256 7.90 -0.10 -8.45
C ASN A 256 8.92 -0.94 -7.67
N GLY A 257 9.22 -2.13 -8.18
CA GLY A 257 10.16 -3.06 -7.56
C GLY A 257 11.54 -3.02 -8.21
N PHE A 258 12.59 -2.96 -7.38
CA PHE A 258 14.00 -2.87 -7.79
C PHE A 258 14.77 -4.08 -7.27
N ALA A 259 15.80 -4.50 -8.01
CA ALA A 259 16.65 -5.62 -7.61
C ALA A 259 17.61 -5.27 -6.47
N THR A 260 18.02 -4.00 -6.36
CA THR A 260 18.98 -3.53 -5.35
C THR A 260 18.47 -2.28 -4.64
N VAL A 261 18.94 -2.08 -3.41
CA VAL A 261 18.67 -0.86 -2.63
C VAL A 261 19.20 0.39 -3.35
N LYS A 262 20.37 0.28 -4.01
CA LYS A 262 20.98 1.40 -4.76
C LYS A 262 20.08 1.85 -5.92
N SER A 263 19.49 0.91 -6.65
CA SER A 263 18.56 1.21 -7.74
C SER A 263 17.25 1.84 -7.23
N LEU A 264 16.79 1.40 -6.05
CA LEU A 264 15.63 1.99 -5.39
C LEU A 264 15.93 3.44 -4.99
N ALA A 265 17.04 3.71 -4.31
CA ALA A 265 17.41 5.05 -3.85
C ALA A 265 17.49 6.05 -5.02
N LYS A 266 18.15 5.65 -6.14
CA LYS A 266 18.20 6.48 -7.35
C LYS A 266 16.81 6.77 -7.94
N HIS A 267 15.90 5.78 -7.89
CA HIS A 267 14.53 5.99 -8.34
C HIS A 267 13.76 6.93 -7.42
N GLU A 268 13.94 6.83 -6.10
CA GLU A 268 13.21 7.64 -5.14
C GLU A 268 13.48 9.14 -5.31
N GLU A 269 14.73 9.53 -5.61
CA GLU A 269 15.10 10.91 -5.92
C GLU A 269 14.32 11.47 -7.13
N TYR A 270 14.08 10.62 -8.14
CA TYR A 270 13.30 10.98 -9.32
C TYR A 270 11.80 10.94 -9.02
N CYS A 271 11.35 9.88 -8.33
CA CYS A 271 9.95 9.63 -8.05
C CYS A 271 9.29 10.77 -7.24
N GLU A 272 10.06 11.42 -6.36
CA GLU A 272 9.58 12.56 -5.56
C GLU A 272 9.23 13.80 -6.38
N LYS A 273 9.95 14.00 -7.48
CA LYS A 273 9.83 15.19 -8.32
C LYS A 273 8.70 15.09 -9.35
N HIS A 274 8.12 13.91 -9.52
CA HIS A 274 7.13 13.65 -10.55
C HIS A 274 5.82 13.12 -9.98
N PRO A 275 4.67 13.41 -10.62
CA PRO A 275 3.39 12.81 -10.24
C PRO A 275 3.48 11.27 -10.30
N VAL A 276 2.90 10.60 -9.33
CA VAL A 276 2.86 9.14 -9.32
C VAL A 276 1.98 8.64 -10.45
N ALA A 277 2.54 7.84 -11.35
CA ALA A 277 1.73 7.10 -12.30
C ALA A 277 0.88 6.08 -11.50
N ARG A 278 -0.44 6.28 -11.48
CA ARG A 278 -1.39 5.38 -10.81
C ARG A 278 -1.26 3.99 -11.45
N ARG A 279 -0.61 3.06 -10.77
CA ARG A 279 -0.58 1.65 -11.18
C ARG A 279 -1.70 0.90 -10.49
N VAL A 280 -2.64 0.46 -11.29
CA VAL A 280 -3.53 -0.64 -10.90
C VAL A 280 -2.68 -1.92 -10.98
N LEU A 281 -2.22 -2.41 -9.84
CA LEU A 281 -1.63 -3.75 -9.80
C LEU A 281 -2.77 -4.77 -9.90
N PRO A 282 -2.89 -5.50 -11.02
CA PRO A 282 -3.80 -6.63 -11.05
C PRO A 282 -3.21 -7.66 -10.08
N LEU A 283 -3.78 -7.74 -8.87
CA LEU A 283 -3.57 -8.93 -8.06
C LEU A 283 -4.10 -10.11 -8.88
N ARG A 284 -3.24 -10.79 -9.62
CA ARG A 284 -3.52 -12.09 -10.19
C ARG A 284 -3.61 -13.08 -9.03
N LEU A 285 -4.69 -12.94 -8.30
CA LEU A 285 -5.06 -13.91 -7.31
C LEU A 285 -5.81 -14.99 -8.08
N HIS A 286 -5.45 -16.23 -7.88
CA HIS A 286 -6.22 -17.40 -8.33
C HIS A 286 -7.60 -17.45 -7.65
N CYS A 287 -7.99 -16.39 -7.00
CA CYS A 287 -9.33 -16.15 -6.49
C CYS A 287 -10.12 -15.45 -7.60
N ARG A 288 -11.22 -16.03 -8.06
CA ARG A 288 -12.09 -15.54 -9.15
C ARG A 288 -12.65 -14.13 -8.94
N LYS A 289 -12.35 -13.45 -7.82
CA LYS A 289 -12.63 -12.04 -7.56
C LYS A 289 -11.33 -11.24 -7.72
N ARG A 290 -11.26 -10.41 -8.74
CA ARG A 290 -10.15 -9.48 -9.00
C ARG A 290 -10.04 -8.51 -7.83
N LEU A 291 -9.07 -8.73 -6.96
CA LEU A 291 -8.62 -7.71 -6.01
C LEU A 291 -7.81 -6.67 -6.80
N ARG A 292 -8.37 -5.48 -6.96
CA ARG A 292 -7.67 -4.34 -7.55
C ARG A 292 -7.10 -3.53 -6.40
N VAL A 293 -5.78 -3.46 -6.30
CA VAL A 293 -5.11 -2.45 -5.47
C VAL A 293 -5.01 -1.22 -6.36
N PHE A 294 -5.72 -0.18 -6.02
CA PHE A 294 -5.57 1.13 -6.62
C PHE A 294 -4.67 1.94 -5.68
N LEU A 295 -3.66 2.52 -6.24
CA LEU A 295 -2.81 3.54 -5.62
C LEU A 295 -3.29 4.89 -6.11
#